data_996c6ed6989d95f9a6a15001ebfbdaf0
#
_entry.id   996c6ed6989d95f9a6a15001ebfbdaf0
#
_cell.length_a   1.000
_cell.length_b   1.000
_cell.length_c   1.000
_cell.angle_alpha   90.00
_cell.angle_beta   90.00
_cell.angle_gamma   90.00
#
_symmetry.space_group_name_H-M   'P 1'
#
loop_
_entity.id
_entity.type
_entity.pdbx_description
1 polymer ?
#
loop_
_entity_poly.entity_id
_entity_poly.type
_entity_poly.pdbx_seq_one_letter_code
_entity_poly.pdbx_strand_id
1 'polypeptide(L)'
;MSAVNVQKLCESAQERLKTAVKRVETFLNEHALPQLAADGNEESVLFYKGFLSDLRHVLVFSEVSYEKLGVALRRANFDVDFAEKALYNVYHDCVNSFFYPKNETYAEDGRYAYTGQDAIRFRKTPVPAAREVIMDITKNFEELRDDLTYYESDYLTQRRMQTRRTHA
;
A
#
# COMPACT_ATOMS: atom_id res chain seq x y z
N MET A 1 -13.91 11.14 -13.68
CA MET A 1 -12.69 11.04 -14.52
C MET A 1 -13.01 10.37 -15.86
N SER A 2 -12.26 10.71 -16.90
CA SER A 2 -12.41 10.05 -18.20
C SER A 2 -11.91 8.60 -18.14
N ALA A 3 -12.48 7.75 -18.99
CA ALA A 3 -12.08 6.33 -19.10
C ALA A 3 -10.57 6.19 -19.39
N VAL A 4 -10.02 7.04 -20.25
CA VAL A 4 -8.60 7.02 -20.61
C VAL A 4 -7.72 7.30 -19.38
N ASN A 5 -8.09 8.29 -18.57
CA ASN A 5 -7.34 8.63 -17.35
C ASN A 5 -7.42 7.52 -16.30
N VAL A 6 -8.60 6.93 -16.12
CA VAL A 6 -8.80 5.80 -15.21
C VAL A 6 -7.94 4.60 -15.64
N GLN A 7 -7.92 4.30 -16.94
CA GLN A 7 -7.10 3.22 -17.47
C GLN A 7 -5.61 3.43 -17.22
N LYS A 8 -5.12 4.66 -17.44
CA LYS A 8 -3.72 5.02 -17.17
C LYS A 8 -3.38 4.89 -15.68
N LEU A 9 -4.28 5.31 -14.79
CA LEU A 9 -4.11 5.14 -13.36
C LEU A 9 -4.03 3.67 -12.97
N CYS A 10 -4.87 2.83 -13.57
CA CYS A 10 -4.84 1.39 -13.33
C CYS A 10 -3.51 0.76 -13.77
N GLU A 11 -3.02 1.13 -14.94
CA GLU A 11 -1.73 0.65 -15.45
C GLU A 11 -0.57 1.05 -14.53
N SER A 12 -0.53 2.31 -14.13
CA SER A 12 0.51 2.85 -13.25
C SER A 12 0.44 2.22 -11.85
N ALA A 13 -0.76 2.10 -11.28
CA ALA A 13 -0.95 1.50 -9.97
C ALA A 13 -0.54 0.02 -9.99
N GLN A 14 -0.89 -0.71 -11.04
CA GLN A 14 -0.50 -2.11 -11.19
C GLN A 14 1.01 -2.29 -11.19
N GLU A 15 1.75 -1.44 -11.91
CA GLU A 15 3.22 -1.50 -11.95
C GLU A 15 3.84 -1.21 -10.59
N ARG A 16 3.32 -0.22 -9.86
CA ARG A 16 3.83 0.12 -8.53
C ARG A 16 3.55 -0.99 -7.52
N LEU A 17 2.36 -1.58 -7.56
CA LEU A 17 2.02 -2.71 -6.70
C LEU A 17 2.88 -3.93 -7.00
N LYS A 18 3.14 -4.21 -8.27
CA LYS A 18 4.01 -5.30 -8.70
C LYS A 18 5.42 -5.16 -8.10
N THR A 19 5.98 -3.95 -8.18
CA THR A 19 7.29 -3.66 -7.62
C THR A 19 7.31 -3.85 -6.10
N ALA A 20 6.30 -3.35 -5.40
CA ALA A 20 6.19 -3.48 -3.95
C ALA A 20 6.00 -4.94 -3.53
N VAL A 21 5.12 -5.67 -4.19
CA VAL A 21 4.88 -7.11 -3.94
C VAL A 21 6.18 -7.90 -4.07
N LYS A 22 6.90 -7.71 -5.16
CA LYS A 22 8.16 -8.41 -5.41
C LYS A 22 9.19 -8.12 -4.31
N ARG A 23 9.31 -6.85 -3.90
CA ARG A 23 10.26 -6.45 -2.87
C ARG A 23 9.93 -7.04 -1.51
N VAL A 24 8.66 -6.98 -1.10
CA VAL A 24 8.20 -7.54 0.19
C VAL A 24 8.35 -9.07 0.19
N GLU A 25 7.94 -9.72 -0.89
CA GLU A 25 8.06 -11.17 -1.07
C GLU A 25 9.51 -11.65 -0.92
N THR A 26 10.43 -10.97 -1.59
CA THR A 26 11.86 -11.26 -1.50
C THR A 26 12.35 -11.16 -0.05
N PHE A 27 11.96 -10.09 0.65
CA PHE A 27 12.33 -9.91 2.05
C PHE A 27 11.78 -11.05 2.92
N LEU A 28 10.49 -11.37 2.79
CA LEU A 28 9.85 -12.42 3.58
C LEU A 28 10.44 -13.81 3.32
N ASN A 29 10.88 -14.07 2.10
CA ASN A 29 11.52 -15.33 1.74
C ASN A 29 12.95 -15.46 2.29
N GLU A 30 13.64 -14.35 2.47
CA GLU A 30 15.03 -14.33 2.93
C GLU A 30 15.20 -14.16 4.43
N HIS A 31 14.16 -13.70 5.13
CA HIS A 31 14.24 -13.33 6.56
C HIS A 31 13.15 -14.00 7.38
N ALA A 32 13.55 -14.87 8.29
CA ALA A 32 12.65 -15.49 9.26
C ALA A 32 12.75 -14.79 10.61
N LEU A 33 11.75 -14.97 11.45
CA LEU A 33 11.71 -14.36 12.78
C LEU A 33 12.98 -14.65 13.62
N PRO A 34 13.50 -15.89 13.70
CA PRO A 34 14.71 -16.15 14.48
C PRO A 34 15.94 -15.39 13.99
N GLN A 35 16.03 -15.12 12.70
CA GLN A 35 17.14 -14.36 12.10
C GLN A 35 17.04 -12.87 12.44
N LEU A 36 15.83 -12.31 12.39
CA LEU A 36 15.58 -10.91 12.71
C LEU A 36 15.76 -10.62 14.20
N ALA A 37 15.24 -11.50 15.04
CA ALA A 37 15.34 -11.41 16.49
C ALA A 37 16.48 -12.28 17.04
N ALA A 38 17.66 -12.23 16.41
CA ALA A 38 18.80 -13.08 16.73
C ALA A 38 19.34 -12.90 18.16
N ASP A 39 19.08 -11.72 18.77
CA ASP A 39 19.47 -11.44 20.18
C ASP A 39 18.66 -12.26 21.20
N GLY A 40 17.57 -12.91 20.78
CA GLY A 40 16.71 -13.69 21.65
C GLY A 40 15.93 -12.86 22.67
N ASN A 41 16.01 -11.54 22.62
CA ASN A 41 15.31 -10.64 23.52
C ASN A 41 13.80 -10.70 23.24
N GLU A 42 13.01 -10.83 24.31
CA GLU A 42 11.56 -10.93 24.21
C GLU A 42 10.92 -9.75 23.50
N GLU A 43 11.40 -8.53 23.75
CA GLU A 43 10.94 -7.32 23.07
C GLU A 43 11.22 -7.36 21.57
N SER A 44 12.41 -7.84 21.18
CA SER A 44 12.78 -8.01 19.76
C SER A 44 11.88 -9.02 19.07
N VAL A 45 11.62 -10.15 19.73
CA VAL A 45 10.72 -11.19 19.18
C VAL A 45 9.33 -10.62 18.95
N LEU A 46 8.77 -9.90 19.91
CA LEU A 46 7.45 -9.28 19.77
C LEU A 46 7.43 -8.23 18.66
N PHE A 47 8.46 -7.39 18.59
CA PHE A 47 8.56 -6.36 17.54
C PHE A 47 8.60 -6.98 16.15
N TYR A 48 9.49 -7.94 15.90
CA TYR A 48 9.64 -8.54 14.58
C TYR A 48 8.48 -9.44 14.20
N LYS A 49 7.82 -10.06 15.17
CA LYS A 49 6.58 -10.79 14.92
C LYS A 49 5.50 -9.85 14.40
N GLY A 50 5.33 -8.68 15.01
CA GLY A 50 4.43 -7.64 14.55
C GLY A 50 4.85 -7.06 13.20
N PHE A 51 6.15 -6.81 13.01
CA PHE A 51 6.70 -6.27 11.77
C PHE A 51 6.44 -7.22 10.58
N LEU A 52 6.71 -8.50 10.74
CA LEU A 52 6.44 -9.50 9.70
C LEU A 52 4.94 -9.60 9.39
N SER A 53 4.10 -9.51 10.43
CA SER A 53 2.65 -9.48 10.26
C SER A 53 2.21 -8.25 9.45
N ASP A 54 2.74 -7.08 9.77
CA ASP A 54 2.45 -5.84 9.04
C ASP A 54 2.84 -5.95 7.57
N LEU A 55 4.02 -6.51 7.28
CA LEU A 55 4.46 -6.73 5.89
C LEU A 55 3.57 -7.74 5.15
N ARG A 56 3.14 -8.80 5.82
CA ARG A 56 2.23 -9.78 5.21
C ARG A 56 0.88 -9.17 4.84
N HIS A 57 0.36 -8.26 5.66
CA HIS A 57 -0.87 -7.52 5.34
C HIS A 57 -0.67 -6.66 4.08
N VAL A 58 0.41 -5.90 4.01
CA VAL A 58 0.75 -5.11 2.82
C VAL A 58 0.84 -6.01 1.59
N LEU A 59 1.50 -7.16 1.71
CA LEU A 59 1.67 -8.11 0.62
C LEU A 59 0.33 -8.64 0.11
N VAL A 60 -0.51 -9.14 1.01
CA VAL A 60 -1.81 -9.76 0.64
C VAL A 60 -2.72 -8.73 -0.01
N PHE A 61 -2.88 -7.55 0.58
CA PHE A 61 -3.73 -6.51 -0.01
C PHE A 61 -3.19 -6.03 -1.36
N SER A 62 -1.88 -5.92 -1.49
CA SER A 62 -1.25 -5.50 -2.75
C SER A 62 -1.41 -6.54 -3.85
N GLU A 63 -1.30 -7.82 -3.52
CA GLU A 63 -1.53 -8.92 -4.48
C GLU A 63 -2.98 -8.97 -4.94
N VAL A 64 -3.93 -8.84 -4.02
CA VAL A 64 -5.37 -8.84 -4.35
C VAL A 64 -5.71 -7.66 -5.25
N SER A 65 -5.21 -6.47 -4.93
CA SER A 65 -5.45 -5.27 -5.75
C SER A 65 -4.76 -5.36 -7.12
N TYR A 66 -3.55 -5.89 -7.17
CA TYR A 66 -2.84 -6.15 -8.42
C TYR A 66 -3.69 -7.02 -9.36
N GLU A 67 -4.27 -8.11 -8.83
CA GLU A 67 -5.12 -9.01 -9.62
C GLU A 67 -6.39 -8.32 -10.11
N LYS A 68 -7.05 -7.53 -9.26
CA LYS A 68 -8.26 -6.79 -9.65
C LYS A 68 -7.98 -5.77 -10.73
N LEU A 69 -6.88 -5.05 -10.63
CA LEU A 69 -6.45 -4.11 -11.68
C LEU A 69 -6.17 -4.85 -12.99
N GLY A 70 -5.54 -6.02 -12.90
CA GLY A 70 -5.30 -6.88 -14.06
C GLY A 70 -6.60 -7.30 -14.74
N VAL A 71 -7.61 -7.66 -13.97
CA VAL A 71 -8.94 -8.00 -14.50
C VAL A 71 -9.55 -6.80 -15.21
N ALA A 72 -9.48 -5.61 -14.59
CA ALA A 72 -10.01 -4.39 -15.20
C ALA A 72 -9.35 -4.07 -16.55
N LEU A 73 -8.03 -4.24 -16.62
CA LEU A 73 -7.24 -3.91 -17.81
C LEU A 73 -7.37 -4.94 -18.94
N ARG A 74 -7.71 -6.20 -18.63
CA ARG A 74 -7.84 -7.28 -19.63
C ARG A 74 -9.22 -7.38 -20.26
N ARG A 75 -10.21 -6.66 -19.75
CA ARG A 75 -11.57 -6.71 -20.29
C ARG A 75 -11.61 -6.13 -21.71
N ALA A 76 -12.35 -6.80 -22.61
CA ALA A 76 -12.55 -6.33 -23.98
C ALA A 76 -13.22 -4.94 -24.01
N ASN A 77 -14.20 -4.73 -23.13
CA ASN A 77 -14.83 -3.45 -22.88
C ASN A 77 -14.41 -2.96 -21.50
N PHE A 78 -13.65 -1.88 -21.47
CA PHE A 78 -13.15 -1.33 -20.21
C PHE A 78 -14.32 -0.76 -19.39
N ASP A 79 -14.53 -1.35 -18.22
CA ASP A 79 -15.59 -0.94 -17.29
C ASP A 79 -15.00 0.07 -16.28
N VAL A 80 -15.33 1.35 -16.45
CA VAL A 80 -14.84 2.44 -15.61
C VAL A 80 -15.25 2.25 -14.15
N ASP A 81 -16.49 1.84 -13.89
CA ASP A 81 -16.99 1.68 -12.53
C ASP A 81 -16.23 0.58 -11.79
N PHE A 82 -16.00 -0.55 -12.43
CA PHE A 82 -15.20 -1.63 -11.87
C PHE A 82 -13.76 -1.18 -11.60
N ALA A 83 -13.16 -0.49 -12.56
CA ALA A 83 -11.79 0.00 -12.47
C ALA A 83 -11.63 1.04 -11.36
N GLU A 84 -12.56 1.98 -11.24
CA GLU A 84 -12.54 2.99 -10.18
C GLU A 84 -12.69 2.37 -8.80
N LYS A 85 -13.55 1.35 -8.66
CA LYS A 85 -13.68 0.62 -7.40
C LYS A 85 -12.37 -0.11 -7.05
N ALA A 86 -11.68 -0.66 -8.04
CA ALA A 86 -10.37 -1.27 -7.82
C ALA A 86 -9.34 -0.25 -7.35
N LEU A 87 -9.31 0.95 -7.95
CA LEU A 87 -8.44 2.05 -7.51
C LEU A 87 -8.77 2.53 -6.10
N TYR A 88 -10.05 2.63 -5.78
CA TYR A 88 -10.50 2.93 -4.42
C TYR A 88 -9.95 1.91 -3.41
N ASN A 89 -10.00 0.62 -3.74
CA ASN A 89 -9.46 -0.43 -2.89
C ASN A 89 -7.94 -0.35 -2.77
N VAL A 90 -7.23 0.03 -3.84
CA VAL A 90 -5.77 0.27 -3.75
C VAL A 90 -5.46 1.32 -2.68
N TYR A 91 -6.19 2.43 -2.69
CA TYR A 91 -5.99 3.48 -1.70
C TYR A 91 -6.30 2.99 -0.28
N HIS A 92 -7.49 2.47 -0.07
CA HIS A 92 -7.98 2.14 1.28
C HIS A 92 -7.39 0.85 1.85
N ASP A 93 -7.06 -0.14 1.02
CA ASP A 93 -6.50 -1.41 1.49
C ASP A 93 -4.97 -1.42 1.45
N CYS A 94 -4.36 -0.97 0.35
CA CYS A 94 -2.92 -1.08 0.16
C CYS A 94 -2.17 0.11 0.75
N VAL A 95 -2.51 1.33 0.35
CA VAL A 95 -1.84 2.55 0.81
C VAL A 95 -2.01 2.71 2.31
N ASN A 96 -3.23 2.54 2.81
CA ASN A 96 -3.51 2.66 4.23
C ASN A 96 -2.85 1.56 5.06
N SER A 97 -2.79 0.32 4.56
CA SER A 97 -2.08 -0.76 5.26
C SER A 97 -0.59 -0.48 5.40
N PHE A 98 -0.01 0.20 4.42
CA PHE A 98 1.39 0.60 4.49
C PHE A 98 1.61 1.74 5.50
N PHE A 99 0.86 2.85 5.39
CA PHE A 99 1.08 4.02 6.25
C PHE A 99 0.52 3.85 7.66
N TYR A 100 -0.47 2.98 7.84
CA TYR A 100 -1.11 2.70 9.13
C TYR A 100 -1.07 1.21 9.44
N PRO A 101 0.13 0.64 9.70
CA PRO A 101 0.26 -0.80 9.95
C PRO A 101 -0.47 -1.22 11.23
N LYS A 102 -1.14 -2.36 11.17
CA LYS A 102 -1.99 -2.86 12.25
C LYS A 102 -1.25 -3.00 13.58
N ASN A 103 0.00 -3.46 13.55
CA ASN A 103 0.81 -3.68 14.74
C ASN A 103 1.66 -2.45 15.11
N GLU A 104 1.49 -1.37 14.37
CA GLU A 104 2.16 -0.08 14.63
C GLU A 104 3.67 -0.20 14.85
N THR A 105 4.32 -1.10 14.11
CA THR A 105 5.77 -1.31 14.22
C THR A 105 6.58 -0.17 13.60
N TYR A 106 5.95 0.57 12.73
CA TYR A 106 6.47 1.83 12.19
C TYR A 106 5.29 2.78 11.93
N ALA A 107 5.60 4.05 11.74
CA ALA A 107 4.59 5.05 11.41
C ALA A 107 5.22 6.17 10.58
N GLU A 108 4.40 6.86 9.80
CA GLU A 108 4.83 8.06 9.10
C GLU A 108 5.08 9.19 10.12
N ASP A 109 6.25 9.83 10.03
CA ASP A 109 6.57 11.00 10.83
C ASP A 109 6.49 12.26 9.94
N GLY A 110 5.40 13.01 10.07
CA GLY A 110 5.13 14.20 9.27
C GLY A 110 6.16 15.32 9.41
N ARG A 111 6.99 15.28 10.45
CA ARG A 111 8.03 16.30 10.68
C ARG A 111 9.11 16.27 9.61
N TYR A 112 9.32 15.13 8.96
CA TYR A 112 10.39 14.95 7.98
C TYR A 112 9.90 15.00 6.53
N ALA A 113 8.61 15.21 6.29
CA ALA A 113 8.02 15.21 4.96
C ALA A 113 8.63 16.27 4.02
N TYR A 114 9.17 17.35 4.59
CA TYR A 114 9.73 18.48 3.83
C TYR A 114 11.26 18.56 3.86
N THR A 115 11.93 17.66 4.60
CA THR A 115 13.38 17.76 4.82
C THR A 115 14.20 16.77 4.01
N GLY A 116 13.57 15.92 3.23
CA GLY A 116 14.25 14.85 2.48
C GLY A 116 14.80 13.72 3.35
N GLN A 117 14.54 13.78 4.66
CA GLN A 117 14.88 12.70 5.59
C GLN A 117 13.80 11.63 5.58
N ASP A 118 14.12 10.46 6.15
CA ASP A 118 13.20 9.34 6.21
C ASP A 118 11.90 9.75 6.91
N ALA A 119 10.80 9.69 6.17
CA ALA A 119 9.47 10.03 6.70
C ALA A 119 8.88 8.91 7.57
N ILE A 120 9.59 7.79 7.70
CA ILE A 120 9.13 6.63 8.48
C ILE A 120 9.91 6.54 9.79
N ARG A 121 9.16 6.41 10.88
CA ARG A 121 9.70 6.23 12.22
C ARG A 121 9.34 4.84 12.73
N PHE A 122 10.36 4.08 13.14
CA PHE A 122 10.16 2.74 13.71
C PHE A 122 9.94 2.81 15.20
N ARG A 123 9.06 1.96 15.73
CA ARG A 123 8.81 1.86 17.19
C ARG A 123 10.06 1.40 17.94
N LYS A 124 10.89 0.57 17.32
CA LYS A 124 12.17 0.09 17.83
C LYS A 124 13.18 0.19 16.69
N THR A 125 14.45 0.49 16.99
CA THR A 125 15.51 0.52 15.97
C THR A 125 15.60 -0.85 15.27
N PRO A 126 15.26 -0.92 13.97
CA PRO A 126 15.25 -2.19 13.26
C PRO A 126 16.66 -2.59 12.80
N VAL A 127 16.83 -3.90 12.51
CA VAL A 127 18.01 -4.35 11.77
C VAL A 127 18.03 -3.69 10.39
N PRO A 128 19.22 -3.47 9.78
CA PRO A 128 19.32 -2.78 8.50
C PRO A 128 18.42 -3.35 7.40
N ALA A 129 18.31 -4.67 7.27
CA ALA A 129 17.48 -5.30 6.27
C ALA A 129 15.99 -4.95 6.41
N ALA A 130 15.49 -4.89 7.65
CA ALA A 130 14.10 -4.50 7.92
C ALA A 130 13.86 -3.03 7.59
N ARG A 131 14.81 -2.16 7.90
CA ARG A 131 14.73 -0.75 7.53
C ARG A 131 14.73 -0.56 6.02
N GLU A 132 15.63 -1.25 5.32
CA GLU A 132 15.77 -1.15 3.86
C GLU A 132 14.50 -1.54 3.12
N VAL A 133 13.82 -2.63 3.49
CA VAL A 133 12.60 -3.05 2.80
C VAL A 133 11.51 -1.98 2.92
N ILE A 134 11.36 -1.36 4.08
CA ILE A 134 10.38 -0.29 4.28
C ILE A 134 10.77 0.95 3.46
N MET A 135 12.04 1.35 3.49
CA MET A 135 12.49 2.51 2.70
C MET A 135 12.31 2.28 1.19
N ASP A 136 12.60 1.08 0.72
CA ASP A 136 12.48 0.73 -0.71
C ASP A 136 11.04 0.82 -1.21
N ILE A 137 10.06 0.42 -0.39
CA ILE A 137 8.66 0.44 -0.81
C ILE A 137 7.93 1.75 -0.47
N THR A 138 8.48 2.57 0.43
CA THR A 138 7.88 3.85 0.83
C THR A 138 7.58 4.73 -0.39
N LYS A 139 8.52 4.84 -1.31
CA LYS A 139 8.36 5.65 -2.52
C LYS A 139 7.17 5.19 -3.37
N ASN A 140 7.01 3.88 -3.53
CA ASN A 140 5.89 3.31 -4.29
C ASN A 140 4.54 3.71 -3.65
N PHE A 141 4.43 3.62 -2.33
CA PHE A 141 3.19 3.94 -1.63
C PHE A 141 2.93 5.43 -1.52
N GLU A 142 3.98 6.26 -1.44
CA GLU A 142 3.84 7.72 -1.55
C GLU A 142 3.29 8.12 -2.91
N GLU A 143 3.84 7.57 -3.98
CA GLU A 143 3.39 7.84 -5.36
C GLU A 143 1.95 7.36 -5.57
N LEU A 144 1.60 6.17 -5.07
CA LEU A 144 0.22 5.67 -5.12
C LEU A 144 -0.73 6.59 -4.36
N ARG A 145 -0.35 7.03 -3.16
CA ARG A 145 -1.16 7.95 -2.36
C ARG A 145 -1.41 9.26 -3.12
N ASP A 146 -0.37 9.83 -3.70
CA ASP A 146 -0.47 11.09 -4.43
C ASP A 146 -1.33 10.95 -5.70
N ASP A 147 -1.12 9.89 -6.47
CA ASP A 147 -1.87 9.65 -7.71
C ASP A 147 -3.34 9.34 -7.44
N LEU A 148 -3.65 8.72 -6.31
CA LEU A 148 -4.99 8.22 -6.00
C LEU A 148 -5.73 9.06 -4.94
N THR A 149 -5.29 10.29 -4.69
CA THR A 149 -5.90 11.20 -3.70
C THR A 149 -7.40 11.37 -3.92
N TYR A 150 -7.86 11.39 -5.17
CA TYR A 150 -9.29 11.46 -5.50
C TYR A 150 -10.10 10.33 -4.83
N TYR A 151 -9.51 9.15 -4.68
CA TYR A 151 -10.18 7.98 -4.10
C TYR A 151 -10.18 7.96 -2.58
N GLU A 152 -9.53 8.93 -1.92
CA GLU A 152 -9.60 9.09 -0.47
C GLU A 152 -11.02 9.40 -0.01
N SER A 153 -11.64 10.44 -0.60
CA SER A 153 -12.99 10.88 -0.21
C SER A 153 -13.85 11.35 -1.39
N ASP A 154 -13.27 12.03 -2.37
CA ASP A 154 -14.00 12.67 -3.46
C ASP A 154 -14.78 11.68 -4.32
N TYR A 155 -14.23 10.52 -4.55
CA TYR A 155 -14.88 9.45 -5.31
C TYR A 155 -16.22 9.04 -4.70
N LEU A 156 -16.26 8.79 -3.40
CA LEU A 156 -17.50 8.41 -2.70
C LEU A 156 -18.51 9.55 -2.69
N THR A 157 -18.05 10.77 -2.50
CA THR A 157 -18.90 11.97 -2.52
C THR A 157 -19.57 12.12 -3.88
N GLN A 158 -18.80 11.98 -4.98
CA GLN A 158 -19.33 12.05 -6.32
C GLN A 158 -20.35 10.96 -6.61
N ARG A 159 -20.09 9.73 -6.18
CA ARG A 159 -21.01 8.61 -6.36
C ARG A 159 -22.32 8.82 -5.57
N ARG A 160 -22.26 9.32 -4.37
CA ARG A 160 -23.44 9.65 -3.57
C ARG A 160 -24.30 10.73 -4.22
N MET A 161 -23.67 11.75 -4.80
CA MET A 161 -24.37 12.81 -5.51
C MET A 161 -25.08 12.27 -6.76
N GLN A 162 -24.44 11.39 -7.52
CA GLN A 162 -25.01 10.75 -8.71
C GLN A 162 -26.22 9.88 -8.31
N THR A 163 -26.11 9.09 -7.26
CA THR A 163 -27.20 8.24 -6.77
C THR A 163 -28.41 9.07 -6.34
N ARG A 164 -28.19 10.22 -5.68
CA ARG A 164 -29.28 11.14 -5.30
C ARG A 164 -29.98 11.73 -6.52
N ARG A 165 -29.24 12.04 -7.58
CA ARG A 165 -29.80 12.57 -8.84
C ARG A 165 -30.68 11.57 -9.56
N THR A 166 -30.33 10.28 -9.52
CA THR A 166 -31.08 9.22 -10.19
C THR A 166 -32.35 8.81 -9.44
N HIS A 167 -32.47 9.13 -8.15
CA HIS A 167 -33.64 8.84 -7.33
C HIS A 167 -34.51 10.08 -7.02
N ALA A 168 -34.15 11.21 -7.58
CA ALA A 168 -34.92 12.46 -7.39
C ALA A 168 -36.07 12.57 -8.40
#